data_87d98cf388dff69716476e0c786a6543
#
_entry.id   87d98cf388dff69716476e0c786a6543
#
_cell.length_a   1.000
_cell.length_b   1.000
_cell.length_c   1.000
_cell.angle_alpha   90.00
_cell.angle_beta   90.00
_cell.angle_gamma   90.00
#
_symmetry.space_group_name_H-M   'P 1'
#
loop_
_entity.id
_entity.type
_entity.pdbx_description
1 polymer ?
#
loop_
_entity_poly.entity_id
_entity_poly.type
_entity_poly.pdbx_seq_one_letter_code
_entity_poly.pdbx_strand_id
1 'polypeptide(L)'
;MHCRPDGDHDRRLARCHEPAPLLLWPLRLERTERPRRASCVDVHGLPPLEMPTFLLCVKPELEGLVSFEPGEGCDWKLDFKQSAGSEERKGVVVDPQNEEEVPNAKGDTCQLVMKFDKKDKVAATLSVVAVKGVLRAFTSEDTVAVPIAAFECRGLEPIGWTPTGPYVVRTAGGVAYNVGAEGEDLAEDWCDYDEKSGESVSVDASIQFEFRLHKG
;
A
#
# COMPACT_ATOMS: atom_id res chain seq x y z
N MET A 1 -6.42 -61.20 -45.71
CA MET A 1 -7.48 -60.90 -44.71
C MET A 1 -7.21 -59.56 -44.12
N HIS A 2 -7.80 -58.75 -44.61
CA HIS A 2 -8.61 -57.51 -44.39
C HIS A 2 -8.85 -57.20 -42.91
N CYS A 3 -8.39 -56.05 -42.47
CA CYS A 3 -9.17 -55.14 -41.63
C CYS A 3 -8.53 -53.73 -41.73
N ARG A 4 -9.32 -52.78 -42.14
CA ARG A 4 -9.04 -51.34 -42.20
C ARG A 4 -9.09 -50.72 -40.80
N PRO A 5 -8.35 -49.64 -40.56
CA PRO A 5 -8.62 -48.72 -39.45
C PRO A 5 -9.49 -47.56 -39.95
N ASP A 6 -10.62 -47.34 -39.34
CA ASP A 6 -11.36 -46.10 -39.41
C ASP A 6 -10.80 -45.12 -38.43
N GLY A 7 -10.27 -43.99 -38.95
CA GLY A 7 -9.86 -42.86 -38.19
C GLY A 7 -11.00 -41.86 -38.05
N ASP A 8 -11.16 -41.33 -36.90
CA ASP A 8 -11.90 -40.08 -36.71
C ASP A 8 -10.98 -39.03 -36.12
N HIS A 9 -10.67 -38.06 -36.97
CA HIS A 9 -9.87 -36.89 -36.64
C HIS A 9 -10.78 -35.83 -36.01
N ASP A 10 -10.94 -35.85 -34.71
CA ASP A 10 -11.55 -34.73 -33.97
C ASP A 10 -10.56 -33.54 -33.93
N ARG A 11 -10.69 -32.64 -34.89
CA ARG A 11 -10.02 -31.35 -34.93
C ARG A 11 -10.66 -30.46 -33.89
N ARG A 12 -10.20 -30.52 -32.65
CA ARG A 12 -10.47 -29.45 -31.70
C ARG A 12 -9.57 -28.27 -32.02
N LEU A 13 -10.22 -27.29 -32.63
CA LEU A 13 -9.70 -25.94 -32.86
C LEU A 13 -9.13 -25.37 -31.56
N ALA A 14 -7.82 -25.17 -31.55
CA ALA A 14 -7.15 -24.35 -30.60
C ALA A 14 -7.76 -22.93 -30.67
N ARG A 15 -8.53 -22.54 -29.70
CA ARG A 15 -8.92 -21.15 -29.51
C ARG A 15 -7.68 -20.38 -29.13
N CYS A 16 -7.21 -19.58 -30.06
CA CYS A 16 -6.28 -18.51 -29.74
C CYS A 16 -6.91 -17.64 -28.66
N HIS A 17 -6.33 -17.64 -27.46
CA HIS A 17 -6.62 -16.62 -26.49
C HIS A 17 -6.08 -15.31 -27.03
N GLU A 18 -6.98 -14.43 -27.44
CA GLU A 18 -6.66 -13.03 -27.63
C GLU A 18 -6.12 -12.47 -26.32
N PRO A 19 -4.99 -11.72 -26.37
CA PRO A 19 -4.55 -10.99 -25.20
C PRO A 19 -5.63 -9.97 -24.84
N ALA A 20 -6.11 -10.02 -23.60
CA ALA A 20 -7.03 -9.05 -23.07
C ALA A 20 -6.45 -7.64 -23.26
N PRO A 21 -7.27 -6.66 -23.66
CA PRO A 21 -6.81 -5.29 -23.82
C PRO A 21 -6.27 -4.78 -22.50
N LEU A 22 -5.14 -4.07 -22.56
CA LEU A 22 -4.58 -3.29 -21.49
C LEU A 22 -5.68 -2.38 -20.92
N LEU A 23 -6.37 -2.86 -19.90
CA LEU A 23 -7.24 -2.02 -19.10
C LEU A 23 -6.31 -1.05 -18.38
N LEU A 24 -6.23 0.17 -18.93
CA LEU A 24 -5.86 1.33 -18.17
C LEU A 24 -6.61 1.23 -16.84
N TRP A 25 -5.85 1.06 -15.78
CA TRP A 25 -6.35 1.09 -14.42
C TRP A 25 -7.10 2.39 -14.20
N PRO A 26 -8.41 2.37 -13.98
CA PRO A 26 -9.01 3.52 -13.35
C PRO A 26 -8.55 3.46 -11.90
N LEU A 27 -7.73 4.42 -11.51
CA LEU A 27 -7.64 4.89 -10.13
C LEU A 27 -9.06 5.29 -9.70
N ARG A 28 -9.90 4.30 -9.44
CA ARG A 28 -11.25 4.50 -8.95
C ARG A 28 -11.25 4.49 -7.42
N LEU A 29 -10.45 5.38 -6.86
CA LEU A 29 -10.79 6.06 -5.64
C LEU A 29 -11.39 7.41 -6.03
N GLU A 30 -12.50 7.39 -6.78
CA GLU A 30 -13.45 8.46 -6.70
C GLU A 30 -14.12 8.38 -5.32
N ARG A 31 -13.35 8.73 -4.28
CA ARG A 31 -13.99 9.34 -3.14
C ARG A 31 -14.53 10.67 -3.70
N THR A 32 -15.82 10.71 -3.99
CA THR A 32 -16.55 11.97 -4.20
C THR A 32 -16.01 12.96 -3.17
N GLU A 33 -15.35 14.01 -3.66
CA GLU A 33 -14.97 15.15 -2.84
C GLU A 33 -16.27 15.61 -2.15
N ARG A 34 -16.43 15.21 -0.89
CA ARG A 34 -17.42 15.87 -0.04
C ARG A 34 -16.96 17.31 0.00
N PRO A 35 -17.83 18.27 -0.35
CA PRO A 35 -17.46 19.66 -0.28
C PRO A 35 -16.90 19.90 1.12
N ARG A 36 -15.67 20.43 1.22
CA ARG A 36 -15.08 20.87 2.47
C ARG A 36 -16.15 21.73 3.13
N ARG A 37 -16.79 21.20 4.19
CA ARG A 37 -17.73 21.99 4.97
C ARG A 37 -16.98 23.23 5.40
N ALA A 38 -17.56 24.37 5.07
CA ALA A 38 -17.10 25.67 5.53
C ALA A 38 -16.75 25.55 7.01
N SER A 39 -15.52 25.94 7.35
CA SER A 39 -14.98 25.94 8.70
C SER A 39 -16.02 26.51 9.67
N CYS A 40 -16.51 25.66 10.58
CA CYS A 40 -17.04 26.16 11.83
C CYS A 40 -15.87 26.85 12.51
N VAL A 41 -15.92 28.17 12.55
CA VAL A 41 -14.98 28.97 13.33
C VAL A 41 -15.30 28.63 14.78
N ASP A 42 -14.46 27.80 15.41
CA ASP A 42 -14.57 27.53 16.84
C ASP A 42 -14.41 28.85 17.59
N VAL A 43 -15.27 29.06 18.61
CA VAL A 43 -15.44 30.29 19.40
C VAL A 43 -14.18 30.72 20.15
N HIS A 44 -13.03 30.07 19.95
CA HIS A 44 -11.76 30.32 20.61
C HIS A 44 -10.60 30.73 19.70
N GLY A 45 -10.84 30.98 18.41
CA GLY A 45 -9.84 31.62 17.54
C GLY A 45 -8.52 30.85 17.34
N LEU A 46 -8.46 29.57 17.71
CA LEU A 46 -7.33 28.69 17.41
C LEU A 46 -7.53 28.13 15.98
N PRO A 47 -6.47 28.13 15.14
CA PRO A 47 -6.55 27.46 13.86
C PRO A 47 -6.91 25.98 14.10
N PRO A 48 -7.68 25.35 13.18
CA PRO A 48 -7.91 23.92 13.27
C PRO A 48 -6.56 23.23 13.41
N LEU A 49 -6.43 22.37 14.43
CA LEU A 49 -5.24 21.54 14.58
C LEU A 49 -5.13 20.70 13.30
N GLU A 50 -4.22 21.12 12.42
CA GLU A 50 -3.92 20.34 11.22
C GLU A 50 -3.38 19.01 11.70
N MET A 51 -4.06 17.93 11.32
CA MET A 51 -3.58 16.59 11.64
C MET A 51 -2.33 16.33 10.80
N PRO A 52 -1.19 16.00 11.43
CA PRO A 52 0.03 15.76 10.68
C PRO A 52 -0.15 14.56 9.75
N THR A 53 0.24 14.75 8.50
CA THR A 53 0.28 13.68 7.49
C THR A 53 1.72 13.21 7.34
N PHE A 54 1.96 11.93 7.55
CA PHE A 54 3.26 11.30 7.37
C PHE A 54 3.29 10.52 6.06
N LEU A 55 4.34 10.71 5.28
CA LEU A 55 4.61 9.95 4.07
C LEU A 55 5.56 8.81 4.40
N LEU A 56 5.20 7.59 4.05
CA LEU A 56 6.12 6.46 4.03
C LEU A 56 6.89 6.50 2.71
N CYS A 57 8.16 6.82 2.79
CA CYS A 57 9.08 6.82 1.65
C CYS A 57 9.93 5.56 1.70
N VAL A 58 10.02 4.84 0.59
CA VAL A 58 10.77 3.57 0.50
C VAL A 58 11.79 3.61 -0.63
N LYS A 59 12.86 2.85 -0.43
CA LYS A 59 13.88 2.58 -1.44
C LYS A 59 14.23 1.09 -1.39
N PRO A 60 13.47 0.23 -2.11
CA PRO A 60 13.82 -1.17 -2.25
C PRO A 60 15.06 -1.34 -3.14
N GLU A 61 15.79 -2.43 -2.95
CA GLU A 61 16.79 -2.90 -3.90
C GLU A 61 16.12 -3.90 -4.83
N LEU A 62 16.16 -3.61 -6.14
CA LEU A 62 15.46 -4.37 -7.18
C LEU A 62 16.50 -4.93 -8.16
N GLU A 63 16.42 -6.23 -8.47
CA GLU A 63 17.20 -6.87 -9.51
C GLU A 63 16.24 -7.39 -10.61
N GLY A 64 16.49 -7.04 -11.86
CA GLY A 64 15.64 -7.42 -13.00
C GLY A 64 14.25 -6.76 -13.02
N LEU A 65 13.95 -5.91 -12.05
CA LEU A 65 12.67 -5.22 -11.88
C LEU A 65 12.81 -3.72 -12.12
N VAL A 66 11.75 -3.09 -12.63
CA VAL A 66 11.73 -1.65 -12.93
C VAL A 66 10.82 -0.85 -12.01
N SER A 67 9.90 -1.49 -11.29
CA SER A 67 9.01 -0.79 -10.36
C SER A 67 8.61 -1.63 -9.17
N PHE A 68 8.27 -0.93 -8.07
CA PHE A 68 7.73 -1.47 -6.82
C PHE A 68 6.61 -0.54 -6.34
N GLU A 69 5.42 -1.09 -6.11
CA GLU A 69 4.25 -0.33 -5.65
C GLU A 69 3.37 -1.16 -4.72
N PRO A 70 2.60 -0.53 -3.81
CA PRO A 70 1.60 -1.24 -3.03
C PRO A 70 0.54 -1.87 -3.94
N GLY A 71 0.21 -3.14 -3.69
CA GLY A 71 -0.87 -3.84 -4.36
C GLY A 71 -2.25 -3.45 -3.81
N GLU A 72 -3.29 -4.00 -4.44
CA GLU A 72 -4.66 -3.84 -3.94
C GLU A 72 -4.83 -4.54 -2.59
N GLY A 73 -5.39 -3.83 -1.60
CA GLY A 73 -5.57 -4.36 -0.25
C GLY A 73 -4.27 -4.50 0.54
N CYS A 74 -3.21 -3.75 0.18
CA CYS A 74 -1.96 -3.77 0.93
C CYS A 74 -2.16 -3.29 2.37
N ASP A 75 -1.92 -4.18 3.33
CA ASP A 75 -1.92 -3.86 4.74
C ASP A 75 -0.62 -3.17 5.16
N TRP A 76 -0.73 -2.31 6.18
CA TRP A 76 0.41 -1.56 6.69
C TRP A 76 0.75 -2.01 8.10
N LYS A 77 1.82 -2.77 8.28
CA LYS A 77 2.33 -3.16 9.60
C LYS A 77 3.30 -2.10 10.09
N LEU A 78 2.86 -1.32 11.06
CA LEU A 78 3.53 -0.11 11.51
C LEU A 78 3.86 -0.17 13.00
N ASP A 79 4.97 0.50 13.37
CA ASP A 79 5.29 0.81 14.76
C ASP A 79 4.94 2.26 15.03
N PHE A 80 4.33 2.52 16.16
CA PHE A 80 3.87 3.84 16.58
C PHE A 80 4.46 4.26 17.91
N LYS A 81 4.69 5.57 18.01
CA LYS A 81 4.98 6.26 19.26
C LYS A 81 3.84 7.21 19.59
N GLN A 82 3.52 7.36 20.87
CA GLN A 82 2.55 8.35 21.34
C GLN A 82 3.11 9.77 21.15
N SER A 83 2.39 10.67 20.46
CA SER A 83 2.88 12.03 20.17
C SER A 83 3.16 12.87 21.40
N ALA A 84 2.42 12.67 22.49
CA ALA A 84 2.57 13.41 23.75
C ALA A 84 3.16 12.57 24.90
N GLY A 85 3.78 11.42 24.58
CA GLY A 85 4.29 10.47 25.56
C GLY A 85 5.51 9.71 25.07
N SER A 86 5.91 8.69 25.84
CA SER A 86 7.02 7.80 25.51
C SER A 86 6.55 6.37 25.18
N GLU A 87 5.24 6.13 25.24
CA GLU A 87 4.68 4.81 24.96
C GLU A 87 4.79 4.46 23.47
N GLU A 88 5.16 3.22 23.20
CA GLU A 88 5.28 2.68 21.85
C GLU A 88 4.36 1.48 21.68
N ARG A 89 3.90 1.27 20.46
CA ARG A 89 3.21 0.05 20.02
C ARG A 89 3.86 -0.43 18.73
N LYS A 90 4.23 -1.71 18.70
CA LYS A 90 4.92 -2.32 17.57
C LYS A 90 4.04 -3.31 16.85
N GLY A 91 4.26 -3.44 15.55
CA GLY A 91 3.61 -4.43 14.71
C GLY A 91 2.10 -4.26 14.61
N VAL A 92 1.61 -3.03 14.64
CA VAL A 92 0.17 -2.74 14.48
C VAL A 92 -0.18 -2.82 13.01
N VAL A 93 -1.13 -3.68 12.67
CA VAL A 93 -1.62 -3.82 11.28
C VAL A 93 -2.75 -2.83 11.05
N VAL A 94 -2.62 -2.06 9.99
CA VAL A 94 -3.62 -1.10 9.52
C VAL A 94 -4.14 -1.59 8.17
N ASP A 95 -5.38 -2.06 8.16
CA ASP A 95 -6.11 -2.42 6.94
C ASP A 95 -6.76 -1.16 6.35
N PRO A 96 -6.40 -0.76 5.11
CA PRO A 96 -7.00 0.41 4.46
C PRO A 96 -8.50 0.28 4.20
N GLN A 97 -9.02 -0.95 4.20
CA GLN A 97 -10.45 -1.23 3.97
C GLN A 97 -11.26 -1.20 5.26
N ASN A 98 -10.60 -1.24 6.43
CA ASN A 98 -11.26 -1.16 7.72
C ASN A 98 -11.78 0.27 7.95
N GLU A 99 -12.99 0.39 8.51
CA GLU A 99 -13.57 1.67 8.91
C GLU A 99 -14.04 1.60 10.36
N GLU A 100 -13.38 2.36 11.22
CA GLU A 100 -13.74 2.54 12.62
C GLU A 100 -14.28 3.95 12.86
N GLU A 101 -15.31 4.09 13.71
CA GLU A 101 -15.80 5.42 14.08
C GLU A 101 -14.78 6.16 14.96
N VAL A 102 -14.48 7.40 14.59
CA VAL A 102 -13.60 8.25 15.40
C VAL A 102 -14.31 8.60 16.71
N PRO A 103 -13.73 8.28 17.88
CA PRO A 103 -14.34 8.62 19.17
C PRO A 103 -14.58 10.13 19.34
N ASN A 104 -15.79 10.48 19.72
CA ASN A 104 -16.25 11.88 19.92
C ASN A 104 -16.35 12.74 18.63
N ALA A 105 -16.24 12.14 17.46
CA ALA A 105 -16.44 12.81 16.17
C ALA A 105 -17.53 12.08 15.38
N LYS A 106 -18.79 12.48 15.56
CA LYS A 106 -19.96 11.79 14.99
C LYS A 106 -19.91 11.82 13.45
N GLY A 107 -19.79 10.63 12.86
CA GLY A 107 -19.84 10.42 11.42
C GLY A 107 -18.49 10.52 10.72
N ASP A 108 -17.39 10.69 11.48
CA ASP A 108 -16.03 10.57 10.95
C ASP A 108 -15.53 9.15 11.15
N THR A 109 -14.86 8.61 10.14
CA THR A 109 -14.24 7.26 10.17
C THR A 109 -12.75 7.34 9.93
N CYS A 110 -12.01 6.37 10.46
CA CYS A 110 -10.58 6.19 10.26
C CYS A 110 -10.27 4.69 10.16
N GLN A 111 -9.07 4.32 9.76
CA GLN A 111 -8.65 2.94 9.62
C GLN A 111 -8.13 2.32 10.93
N LEU A 112 -7.72 3.14 11.88
CA LEU A 112 -7.23 2.66 13.17
C LEU A 112 -7.64 3.58 14.31
N VAL A 113 -8.21 3.00 15.38
CA VAL A 113 -8.46 3.66 16.67
C VAL A 113 -7.73 2.88 17.75
N MET A 114 -6.81 3.52 18.46
CA MET A 114 -6.04 2.84 19.50
C MET A 114 -5.82 3.71 20.73
N LYS A 115 -5.52 3.06 21.86
CA LYS A 115 -5.06 3.71 23.11
C LYS A 115 -3.72 3.13 23.49
N PHE A 116 -2.79 3.97 23.88
CA PHE A 116 -1.50 3.53 24.40
C PHE A 116 -1.62 3.02 25.85
N ASP A 117 -2.41 3.69 26.71
CA ASP A 117 -2.78 3.23 28.06
C ASP A 117 -4.32 3.17 28.19
N LYS A 118 -4.79 2.27 29.06
CA LYS A 118 -6.22 2.18 29.43
C LYS A 118 -6.75 3.47 30.07
N LYS A 119 -5.87 4.28 30.63
CA LYS A 119 -6.18 5.57 31.26
C LYS A 119 -6.31 6.72 30.27
N ASP A 120 -5.90 6.54 29.01
CA ASP A 120 -5.98 7.57 28.01
C ASP A 120 -7.44 7.99 27.78
N LYS A 121 -7.70 9.28 27.99
CA LYS A 121 -9.04 9.87 27.81
C LYS A 121 -9.39 10.00 26.34
N VAL A 122 -8.39 10.21 25.49
CA VAL A 122 -8.52 10.38 24.04
C VAL A 122 -7.82 9.23 23.34
N ALA A 123 -8.49 8.61 22.42
CA ALA A 123 -7.88 7.61 21.56
C ALA A 123 -7.06 8.29 20.45
N ALA A 124 -5.95 7.67 20.11
CA ALA A 124 -5.19 8.02 18.93
C ALA A 124 -5.84 7.42 17.70
N THR A 125 -5.78 8.11 16.57
CA THR A 125 -6.40 7.67 15.32
C THR A 125 -5.44 7.82 14.15
N LEU A 126 -5.62 6.94 13.14
CA LEU A 126 -4.88 6.99 11.89
C LEU A 126 -5.84 6.78 10.73
N SER A 127 -5.66 7.58 9.68
CA SER A 127 -6.32 7.40 8.39
C SER A 127 -5.28 7.24 7.29
N VAL A 128 -5.46 6.22 6.44
CA VAL A 128 -4.70 6.07 5.19
C VAL A 128 -5.29 7.03 4.18
N VAL A 129 -4.49 7.96 3.68
CA VAL A 129 -4.96 9.04 2.81
C VAL A 129 -4.23 9.05 1.47
N ALA A 130 -4.93 9.46 0.42
CA ALA A 130 -4.32 9.69 -0.88
C ALA A 130 -3.87 11.15 -0.99
N VAL A 131 -2.58 11.38 -1.19
CA VAL A 131 -2.02 12.71 -1.43
C VAL A 131 -1.72 12.83 -2.92
N LYS A 132 -2.58 13.57 -3.61
CA LYS A 132 -2.53 13.71 -5.07
C LYS A 132 -1.20 14.30 -5.54
N GLY A 133 -0.55 13.61 -6.50
CA GLY A 133 0.72 14.06 -7.10
C GLY A 133 1.95 13.84 -6.22
N VAL A 134 1.79 13.21 -5.05
CA VAL A 134 2.89 12.90 -4.13
C VAL A 134 3.19 11.40 -4.14
N LEU A 135 2.15 10.57 -3.97
CA LEU A 135 2.30 9.12 -3.93
C LEU A 135 2.50 8.56 -5.34
N ARG A 136 3.50 7.70 -5.48
CA ARG A 136 3.79 6.99 -6.74
C ARG A 136 4.56 5.70 -6.49
N ALA A 137 4.62 4.85 -7.51
CA ALA A 137 5.52 3.71 -7.50
C ALA A 137 6.99 4.15 -7.40
N PHE A 138 7.80 3.37 -6.69
CA PHE A 138 9.25 3.44 -6.81
C PHE A 138 9.67 2.82 -8.14
N THR A 139 10.66 3.43 -8.80
CA THR A 139 11.24 2.91 -10.04
C THR A 139 12.73 2.67 -9.88
N SER A 140 13.29 1.73 -10.64
CA SER A 140 14.73 1.43 -10.63
C SER A 140 15.63 2.63 -11.00
N GLU A 141 15.06 3.68 -11.59
CA GLU A 141 15.76 4.93 -11.89
C GLU A 141 15.83 5.88 -10.68
N ASP A 142 15.04 5.62 -9.63
CA ASP A 142 15.00 6.47 -8.44
C ASP A 142 16.25 6.24 -7.57
N THR A 143 16.95 7.31 -7.30
CA THR A 143 18.16 7.29 -6.45
C THR A 143 17.86 7.56 -4.98
N VAL A 144 16.67 8.08 -4.69
CA VAL A 144 16.19 8.45 -3.35
C VAL A 144 14.89 7.74 -3.01
N ALA A 145 14.59 7.65 -1.71
CA ALA A 145 13.34 7.06 -1.24
C ALA A 145 12.12 7.86 -1.74
N VAL A 146 11.09 7.11 -2.19
CA VAL A 146 9.89 7.62 -2.86
C VAL A 146 8.67 7.37 -1.97
N PRO A 147 7.76 8.35 -1.81
CA PRO A 147 6.55 8.19 -1.03
C PRO A 147 5.56 7.24 -1.73
N ILE A 148 5.28 6.11 -1.07
CA ILE A 148 4.32 5.10 -1.56
C ILE A 148 3.00 5.10 -0.79
N ALA A 149 2.98 5.64 0.43
CA ALA A 149 1.79 5.74 1.27
C ALA A 149 1.79 7.02 2.09
N ALA A 150 0.61 7.45 2.54
CA ALA A 150 0.44 8.60 3.42
C ALA A 150 -0.56 8.29 4.53
N PHE A 151 -0.21 8.72 5.74
CA PHE A 151 -0.98 8.47 6.96
C PHE A 151 -1.29 9.79 7.66
N GLU A 152 -2.56 10.11 7.79
CA GLU A 152 -3.02 11.21 8.63
C GLU A 152 -3.17 10.70 10.06
N CYS A 153 -2.39 11.27 10.98
CA CYS A 153 -2.23 10.77 12.33
C CYS A 153 -2.72 11.77 13.37
N ARG A 154 -3.39 11.27 14.42
CA ARG A 154 -3.77 12.07 15.57
C ARG A 154 -3.38 11.35 16.85
N GLY A 155 -2.52 11.99 17.65
CA GLY A 155 -2.07 11.44 18.93
C GLY A 155 -1.06 10.31 18.82
N LEU A 156 -0.62 9.96 17.61
CA LEU A 156 0.43 8.98 17.33
C LEU A 156 1.34 9.45 16.20
N GLU A 157 2.53 8.88 16.15
CA GLU A 157 3.54 9.12 15.11
C GLU A 157 4.08 7.75 14.64
N PRO A 158 4.11 7.47 13.34
CA PRO A 158 4.72 6.25 12.83
C PRO A 158 6.25 6.35 12.94
N ILE A 159 6.87 5.32 13.50
CA ILE A 159 8.33 5.25 13.72
C ILE A 159 8.99 4.03 13.08
N GLY A 160 8.22 3.01 12.69
CA GLY A 160 8.69 1.80 12.07
C GLY A 160 7.67 1.25 11.08
N TRP A 161 8.17 0.51 10.12
CA TRP A 161 7.37 -0.18 9.12
C TRP A 161 7.99 -1.55 8.81
N THR A 162 7.14 -2.56 8.75
CA THR A 162 7.50 -3.91 8.30
C THR A 162 6.73 -4.20 7.02
N PRO A 163 7.39 -4.47 5.90
CA PRO A 163 6.70 -4.78 4.65
C PRO A 163 5.98 -6.13 4.74
N THR A 164 4.66 -6.12 4.58
CA THR A 164 3.81 -7.32 4.61
C THR A 164 3.13 -7.58 3.27
N GLY A 165 2.97 -6.55 2.44
CA GLY A 165 2.32 -6.65 1.13
C GLY A 165 0.79 -6.76 1.19
N PRO A 166 0.16 -7.12 0.05
CA PRO A 166 0.85 -7.41 -1.22
C PRO A 166 1.48 -6.18 -1.88
N TYR A 167 2.66 -6.37 -2.46
CA TYR A 167 3.30 -5.38 -3.34
C TYR A 167 3.28 -5.90 -4.77
N VAL A 168 3.20 -4.99 -5.73
CA VAL A 168 3.31 -5.31 -7.15
C VAL A 168 4.65 -4.83 -7.66
N VAL A 169 5.43 -5.75 -8.22
CA VAL A 169 6.70 -5.45 -8.89
C VAL A 169 6.58 -5.78 -10.38
N ARG A 170 7.31 -5.04 -11.22
CA ARG A 170 7.23 -5.22 -12.67
C ARG A 170 8.61 -5.30 -13.30
N THR A 171 8.73 -6.15 -14.33
CA THR A 171 9.91 -6.19 -15.20
C THR A 171 9.82 -5.15 -16.31
N ALA A 172 10.94 -4.87 -16.97
CA ALA A 172 10.97 -4.02 -18.18
C ALA A 172 10.09 -4.58 -19.31
N GLY A 173 9.90 -5.90 -19.36
CA GLY A 173 9.01 -6.59 -20.30
C GLY A 173 7.51 -6.50 -19.94
N GLY A 174 7.16 -5.82 -18.83
CA GLY A 174 5.78 -5.63 -18.39
C GLY A 174 5.17 -6.84 -17.67
N VAL A 175 5.96 -7.82 -17.27
CA VAL A 175 5.50 -8.90 -16.39
C VAL A 175 5.34 -8.35 -14.99
N ALA A 176 4.23 -8.65 -14.32
CA ALA A 176 3.94 -8.22 -12.96
C ALA A 176 3.93 -9.43 -12.02
N TYR A 177 4.52 -9.26 -10.85
CA TYR A 177 4.52 -10.24 -9.77
C TYR A 177 3.93 -9.62 -8.51
N ASN A 178 3.24 -10.44 -7.72
CA ASN A 178 2.79 -10.06 -6.39
C ASN A 178 3.79 -10.58 -5.35
N VAL A 179 4.31 -9.68 -4.54
CA VAL A 179 5.31 -9.95 -3.51
C VAL A 179 4.70 -9.70 -2.14
N GLY A 180 4.89 -10.61 -1.19
CA GLY A 180 4.29 -10.52 0.13
C GLY A 180 2.77 -10.76 0.12
N ALA A 181 2.25 -11.53 -0.84
CA ALA A 181 0.83 -11.92 -0.85
C ALA A 181 0.50 -12.76 0.39
N GLU A 182 -0.77 -12.63 0.88
CA GLU A 182 -1.30 -13.39 2.02
C GLU A 182 -0.82 -12.96 3.43
N GLY A 183 -0.26 -11.74 3.56
CA GLY A 183 0.11 -11.19 4.88
C GLY A 183 1.39 -11.78 5.46
N GLU A 184 2.19 -12.47 4.66
CA GLU A 184 3.54 -12.86 5.03
C GLU A 184 4.46 -11.62 5.05
N ASP A 185 5.23 -11.47 6.13
CA ASP A 185 6.24 -10.42 6.20
C ASP A 185 7.28 -10.70 5.11
N LEU A 186 7.72 -9.66 4.40
CA LEU A 186 8.87 -9.73 3.49
C LEU A 186 10.15 -9.81 4.35
N ALA A 187 10.26 -10.89 5.14
CA ALA A 187 11.35 -11.12 6.07
C ALA A 187 12.59 -11.71 5.41
N GLU A 188 12.40 -12.24 4.21
CA GLU A 188 13.46 -12.85 3.38
C GLU A 188 13.39 -12.25 1.98
N ASP A 189 14.50 -12.33 1.25
CA ASP A 189 14.55 -11.88 -0.13
C ASP A 189 13.55 -12.65 -0.97
N TRP A 190 12.75 -11.92 -1.71
CA TRP A 190 11.85 -12.52 -2.68
C TRP A 190 12.59 -12.67 -4.02
N CYS A 191 12.47 -13.85 -4.65
CA CYS A 191 13.04 -14.09 -5.98
C CYS A 191 12.09 -14.92 -6.85
N ASP A 192 12.14 -14.67 -8.16
CA ASP A 192 11.41 -15.42 -9.18
C ASP A 192 12.21 -15.38 -10.50
N TYR A 193 11.66 -15.97 -11.56
CA TYR A 193 12.29 -16.07 -12.86
C TYR A 193 11.36 -15.52 -13.94
N ASP A 194 11.83 -14.52 -14.68
CA ASP A 194 11.08 -14.00 -15.82
C ASP A 194 11.32 -14.88 -17.08
N GLU A 195 10.35 -15.74 -17.39
CA GLU A 195 10.43 -16.64 -18.54
C GLU A 195 10.57 -15.89 -19.89
N LYS A 196 10.15 -14.62 -19.97
CA LYS A 196 10.24 -13.83 -21.20
C LYS A 196 11.63 -13.29 -21.46
N SER A 197 12.28 -12.75 -20.43
CA SER A 197 13.65 -12.24 -20.53
C SER A 197 14.68 -13.35 -20.35
N GLY A 198 14.34 -14.42 -19.67
CA GLY A 198 15.27 -15.48 -19.27
C GLY A 198 16.21 -15.06 -18.14
N GLU A 199 15.79 -14.11 -17.30
CA GLU A 199 16.57 -13.56 -16.20
C GLU A 199 15.89 -13.79 -14.85
N SER A 200 16.69 -13.89 -13.78
CA SER A 200 16.18 -13.87 -12.42
C SER A 200 15.74 -12.46 -12.03
N VAL A 201 14.69 -12.37 -11.22
CA VAL A 201 14.17 -11.14 -10.65
C VAL A 201 14.12 -11.25 -9.14
N SER A 202 14.47 -10.20 -8.41
CA SER A 202 14.43 -10.23 -6.95
C SER A 202 14.13 -8.88 -6.31
N VAL A 203 13.62 -8.94 -5.09
CA VAL A 203 13.46 -7.82 -4.16
C VAL A 203 14.18 -8.20 -2.88
N ASP A 204 15.16 -7.39 -2.46
CA ASP A 204 15.86 -7.56 -1.19
C ASP A 204 14.92 -7.24 -0.02
N ALA A 205 14.93 -8.07 1.02
CA ALA A 205 14.12 -7.88 2.23
C ALA A 205 14.52 -6.63 3.02
N SER A 206 15.76 -6.15 2.87
CA SER A 206 16.27 -4.97 3.57
C SER A 206 15.85 -3.66 2.90
N ILE A 207 14.54 -3.43 2.77
CA ILE A 207 14.00 -2.21 2.17
C ILE A 207 14.32 -1.01 3.06
N GLN A 208 15.07 -0.04 2.53
CA GLN A 208 15.30 1.23 3.22
C GLN A 208 14.02 2.05 3.23
N PHE A 209 13.66 2.62 4.38
CA PHE A 209 12.48 3.47 4.50
C PHE A 209 12.69 4.63 5.46
N GLU A 210 11.87 5.65 5.32
CA GLU A 210 11.77 6.77 6.25
C GLU A 210 10.35 7.35 6.25
N PHE A 211 9.97 7.94 7.40
CA PHE A 211 8.75 8.74 7.47
C PHE A 211 9.09 10.22 7.32
N ARG A 212 8.41 10.90 6.40
CA ARG A 212 8.54 12.35 6.19
C ARG A 212 7.22 13.04 6.51
N LEU A 213 7.30 14.12 7.26
CA LEU A 213 6.14 14.98 7.48
C LEU A 213 5.77 15.69 6.18
N HIS A 214 4.53 15.50 5.71
CA HIS A 214 4.00 16.22 4.57
C HIS A 214 3.60 17.62 5.01
N LYS A 215 4.19 18.62 4.37
CA LYS A 215 3.79 20.03 4.51
C LYS A 215 2.94 20.35 3.30
N GLY A 216 1.62 20.46 3.51
CA GLY A 216 0.66 20.86 2.48
C GLY A 216 0.93 22.24 1.90
#